data_740f32189fb2c86ecbb1923e3841b61f
#
_entry.id   740f32189fb2c86ecbb1923e3841b61f
#
_cell.length_a   1.000
_cell.length_b   1.000
_cell.length_c   1.000
_cell.angle_alpha   90.00
_cell.angle_beta   90.00
_cell.angle_gamma   90.00
#
_symmetry.space_group_name_H-M   'P 1'
#
loop_
_entity.id
_entity.type
_entity.pdbx_description
1 polymer ?
#
loop_
_entity_poly.entity_id
_entity_poly.type
_entity_poly.pdbx_seq_one_letter_code
_entity_poly.pdbx_strand_id
1 'polypeptide(L)'
;MSKRHPVVAVTGSSGAGTSTVKRAFEHIFAREDIVPAVVEGDSYHRFERMPMKKAMADALSKGENFSHFGPEANLFDKLEELFKIYGETGGGKKRYYLHSLEEAEEHNTRLGTSLEPGQFTPWEDIPAVSYTHLTLPTSVPV
;
A
#
# COMPACT_ATOMS: atom_id res chain seq x y z
N MET A 1 6.53 -9.46 16.60
CA MET A 1 5.17 -8.94 16.31
C MET A 1 4.53 -8.49 17.61
N SER A 2 3.95 -7.32 17.62
CA SER A 2 3.24 -6.79 18.78
C SER A 2 1.92 -7.52 19.01
N LYS A 3 1.61 -7.84 20.26
CA LYS A 3 0.29 -8.40 20.62
C LYS A 3 -0.81 -7.35 20.61
N ARG A 4 -0.45 -6.07 20.76
CA ARG A 4 -1.41 -4.96 20.80
C ARG A 4 -1.79 -4.48 19.41
N HIS A 5 -0.84 -4.54 18.48
CA HIS A 5 -1.00 -4.03 17.11
C HIS A 5 -0.49 -5.05 16.12
N PRO A 6 -1.20 -6.17 15.96
CA PRO A 6 -0.76 -7.22 15.04
C PRO A 6 -0.88 -6.79 13.58
N VAL A 7 -0.03 -7.34 12.74
CA VAL A 7 -0.01 -7.10 11.30
C VAL A 7 -0.38 -8.38 10.58
N VAL A 8 -1.36 -8.30 9.69
CA VAL A 8 -1.73 -9.41 8.80
C VAL A 8 -1.33 -9.01 7.39
N ALA A 9 -0.47 -9.80 6.78
CA ALA A 9 -0.02 -9.59 5.41
C ALA A 9 -0.75 -10.53 4.47
N VAL A 10 -1.33 -9.97 3.40
CA VAL A 10 -1.93 -10.74 2.32
C VAL A 10 -1.12 -10.48 1.07
N THR A 11 -0.52 -11.52 0.53
CA THR A 11 0.35 -11.41 -0.64
C THR A 11 0.02 -12.51 -1.64
N GLY A 12 0.28 -12.24 -2.91
CA GLY A 12 0.05 -13.19 -3.99
C GLY A 12 0.37 -12.56 -5.33
N SER A 13 0.48 -13.39 -6.35
CA SER A 13 0.66 -12.91 -7.71
C SER A 13 -0.63 -12.28 -8.25
N SER A 14 -0.48 -11.46 -9.30
CA SER A 14 -1.63 -10.87 -10.00
C SER A 14 -2.59 -11.98 -10.44
N GLY A 15 -3.87 -11.82 -10.09
CA GLY A 15 -4.89 -12.82 -10.40
C GLY A 15 -5.00 -13.97 -9.39
N ALA A 16 -4.23 -13.94 -8.29
CA ALA A 16 -4.27 -14.99 -7.26
C ALA A 16 -5.46 -14.86 -6.29
N GLY A 17 -6.33 -13.87 -6.48
CA GLY A 17 -7.51 -13.67 -5.63
C GLY A 17 -7.25 -12.88 -4.36
N THR A 18 -6.21 -12.05 -4.32
CA THR A 18 -5.91 -11.22 -3.14
C THR A 18 -7.05 -10.28 -2.76
N SER A 19 -7.79 -9.78 -3.75
CA SER A 19 -8.98 -8.93 -3.50
C SER A 19 -10.09 -9.69 -2.81
N THR A 20 -10.28 -10.96 -3.15
CA THR A 20 -11.28 -11.84 -2.50
C THR A 20 -10.90 -12.08 -1.04
N VAL A 21 -9.62 -12.35 -0.78
CA VAL A 21 -9.11 -12.54 0.58
C VAL A 21 -9.27 -11.25 1.40
N LYS A 22 -8.98 -10.10 0.82
CA LYS A 22 -9.19 -8.80 1.46
C LYS A 22 -10.64 -8.62 1.90
N ARG A 23 -11.60 -8.93 1.02
CA ARG A 23 -13.02 -8.85 1.35
C ARG A 23 -13.42 -9.78 2.48
N ALA A 24 -12.87 -11.01 2.48
CA ALA A 24 -13.13 -11.97 3.56
C ALA A 24 -12.66 -11.42 4.90
N PHE A 25 -11.47 -10.82 4.95
CA PHE A 25 -10.97 -10.16 6.16
C PHE A 25 -11.84 -8.97 6.57
N GLU A 26 -12.30 -8.16 5.63
CA GLU A 26 -13.18 -7.02 5.92
C GLU A 26 -14.47 -7.50 6.62
N HIS A 27 -15.06 -8.60 6.16
CA HIS A 27 -16.24 -9.18 6.80
C HIS A 27 -15.94 -9.69 8.20
N ILE A 28 -14.80 -10.35 8.39
CA ILE A 28 -14.39 -10.85 9.70
C ILE A 28 -14.18 -9.69 10.68
N PHE A 29 -13.47 -8.66 10.25
CA PHE A 29 -13.19 -7.49 11.08
C PHE A 29 -14.50 -6.75 11.47
N ALA A 30 -15.41 -6.58 10.51
CA ALA A 30 -16.70 -5.97 10.79
C ALA A 30 -17.51 -6.76 11.82
N ARG A 31 -17.52 -8.08 11.69
CA ARG A 31 -18.21 -8.98 12.63
C ARG A 31 -17.63 -8.93 14.04
N GLU A 32 -16.31 -8.78 14.14
CA GLU A 32 -15.59 -8.75 15.41
C GLU A 32 -15.38 -7.33 15.97
N ASP A 33 -16.03 -6.32 15.38
CA ASP A 33 -15.90 -4.91 15.75
C ASP A 33 -14.45 -4.40 15.71
N ILE A 34 -13.67 -4.89 14.73
CA ILE A 34 -12.29 -4.47 14.52
C ILE A 34 -12.25 -3.45 13.40
N VAL A 35 -11.60 -2.32 13.65
CA VAL A 35 -11.35 -1.30 12.63
C VAL A 35 -9.89 -1.45 12.16
N PRO A 36 -9.66 -2.04 10.98
CA PRO A 36 -8.30 -2.23 10.49
C PRO A 36 -7.76 -0.97 9.86
N ALA A 37 -6.45 -0.77 9.98
CA ALA A 37 -5.72 0.11 9.09
C ALA A 37 -5.29 -0.71 7.88
N VAL A 38 -5.75 -0.35 6.70
CA VAL A 38 -5.42 -1.07 5.47
C VAL A 38 -4.35 -0.31 4.71
N VAL A 39 -3.27 -1.01 4.39
CA VAL A 39 -2.17 -0.46 3.60
C VAL A 39 -1.95 -1.36 2.39
N GLU A 40 -1.96 -0.77 1.22
CA GLU A 40 -1.70 -1.49 -0.02
C GLU A 40 -0.20 -1.44 -0.35
N GLY A 41 0.36 -2.57 -0.74
CA GLY A 41 1.78 -2.67 -1.11
C GLY A 41 2.16 -1.73 -2.24
N ASP A 42 1.27 -1.52 -3.21
CA ASP A 42 1.49 -0.61 -4.32
C ASP A 42 1.73 0.83 -3.89
N SER A 43 1.23 1.23 -2.72
CA SER A 43 1.45 2.57 -2.18
C SER A 43 2.89 2.80 -1.72
N TYR A 44 3.68 1.73 -1.60
CA TYR A 44 5.10 1.80 -1.26
C TYR A 44 6.02 1.65 -2.45
N HIS A 45 5.50 1.75 -3.68
CA HIS A 45 6.33 1.90 -4.87
C HIS A 45 7.14 3.20 -4.76
N ARG A 46 8.36 3.19 -5.29
CA ARG A 46 9.23 4.37 -5.29
C ARG A 46 8.75 5.41 -6.28
N PHE A 47 8.21 4.97 -7.41
CA PHE A 47 7.83 5.83 -8.53
C PHE A 47 6.34 5.75 -8.81
N GLU A 48 5.76 6.89 -9.19
CA GLU A 48 4.46 6.95 -9.83
C GLU A 48 4.50 6.28 -11.20
N ARG A 49 3.35 6.07 -11.82
CA ARG A 49 3.24 5.26 -13.05
C ARG A 49 4.16 5.74 -14.18
N MET A 50 4.14 7.02 -14.50
CA MET A 50 4.96 7.53 -15.60
C MET A 50 6.45 7.54 -15.27
N PRO A 51 6.89 8.03 -14.09
CA PRO A 51 8.29 7.90 -13.70
C PRO A 51 8.80 6.46 -13.64
N MET A 52 7.95 5.49 -13.25
CA MET A 52 8.31 4.08 -13.25
C MET A 52 8.63 3.58 -14.66
N LYS A 53 7.78 3.93 -15.63
CA LYS A 53 8.01 3.56 -17.03
C LYS A 53 9.31 4.15 -17.56
N LYS A 54 9.60 5.39 -17.20
CA LYS A 54 10.84 6.06 -17.60
C LYS A 54 12.05 5.39 -16.96
N ALA A 55 12.01 5.08 -15.67
CA ALA A 55 13.10 4.41 -14.96
C ALA A 55 13.42 3.06 -15.58
N MET A 56 12.39 2.29 -15.94
CA MET A 56 12.55 1.00 -16.61
C MET A 56 13.16 1.14 -17.99
N ALA A 57 12.68 2.11 -18.79
CA ALA A 57 13.22 2.37 -20.12
C ALA A 57 14.68 2.81 -20.06
N ASP A 58 15.03 3.68 -19.11
CA ASP A 58 16.41 4.13 -18.90
C ASP A 58 17.32 2.97 -18.51
N ALA A 59 16.88 2.11 -17.59
CA ALA A 59 17.64 0.92 -17.19
C ALA A 59 17.86 -0.02 -18.37
N LEU A 60 16.82 -0.27 -19.16
CA LEU A 60 16.90 -1.13 -20.34
C LEU A 60 17.88 -0.58 -21.37
N SER A 61 17.89 0.74 -21.60
CA SER A 61 18.81 1.38 -22.55
C SER A 61 20.27 1.26 -22.12
N LYS A 62 20.53 1.11 -20.81
CA LYS A 62 21.88 0.93 -20.25
C LYS A 62 22.25 -0.54 -20.09
N GLY A 63 21.38 -1.46 -20.46
CA GLY A 63 21.59 -2.90 -20.25
C GLY A 63 21.54 -3.33 -18.79
N GLU A 64 20.93 -2.53 -17.94
CA GLU A 64 20.76 -2.83 -16.51
C GLU A 64 19.44 -3.56 -16.25
N ASN A 65 19.44 -4.42 -15.24
CA ASN A 65 18.22 -5.07 -14.78
C ASN A 65 17.49 -4.17 -13.79
N PHE A 66 16.21 -3.91 -14.08
CA PHE A 66 15.33 -3.18 -13.18
C PHE A 66 14.21 -4.10 -12.73
N SER A 67 14.16 -4.38 -11.43
CA SER A 67 13.13 -5.25 -10.86
C SER A 67 12.00 -4.45 -10.23
N HIS A 68 10.76 -4.77 -10.59
CA HIS A 68 9.57 -4.24 -9.92
C HIS A 68 9.49 -4.66 -8.45
N PHE A 69 10.21 -5.70 -8.07
CA PHE A 69 10.13 -6.30 -6.73
C PHE A 69 11.32 -5.91 -5.85
N GLY A 70 12.30 -5.25 -6.42
CA GLY A 70 13.51 -4.87 -5.71
C GLY A 70 13.44 -3.50 -5.07
N PRO A 71 14.50 -3.12 -4.33
CA PRO A 71 14.58 -1.81 -3.68
C PRO A 71 14.65 -0.64 -4.65
N GLU A 72 14.98 -0.90 -5.93
CA GLU A 72 14.98 0.12 -6.97
C GLU A 72 13.57 0.67 -7.24
N ALA A 73 12.55 -0.18 -7.07
CA ALA A 73 11.16 0.15 -7.35
C ALA A 73 10.30 0.30 -6.11
N ASN A 74 10.80 -0.05 -4.94
CA ASN A 74 10.01 -0.12 -3.73
C ASN A 74 10.71 0.53 -2.53
N LEU A 75 9.92 1.17 -1.67
CA LEU A 75 10.38 1.83 -0.47
C LEU A 75 10.33 0.85 0.72
N PHE A 76 11.15 -0.21 0.68
CA PHE A 76 11.14 -1.24 1.73
C PHE A 76 11.54 -0.71 3.11
N ASP A 77 12.45 0.23 3.16
CA ASP A 77 12.88 0.88 4.40
C ASP A 77 11.73 1.63 5.08
N LYS A 78 10.89 2.30 4.29
CA LYS A 78 9.70 2.98 4.81
C LYS A 78 8.61 2.01 5.25
N LEU A 79 8.48 0.90 4.57
CA LEU A 79 7.54 -0.16 4.95
C LEU A 79 7.97 -0.82 6.26
N GLU A 80 9.25 -1.10 6.42
CA GLU A 80 9.82 -1.63 7.66
C GLU A 80 9.63 -0.66 8.82
N GLU A 81 9.87 0.63 8.59
CA GLU A 81 9.61 1.69 9.57
C GLU A 81 8.15 1.73 9.98
N LEU A 82 7.23 1.60 9.02
CA LEU A 82 5.80 1.55 9.32
C LEU A 82 5.46 0.39 10.25
N PHE A 83 5.95 -0.82 9.97
CA PHE A 83 5.69 -1.98 10.82
C PHE A 83 6.19 -1.77 12.23
N LYS A 84 7.37 -1.18 12.37
CA LYS A 84 7.97 -0.91 13.66
C LYS A 84 7.16 0.11 14.47
N ILE A 85 6.83 1.24 13.85
CA ILE A 85 6.06 2.30 14.50
C ILE A 85 4.65 1.82 14.84
N TYR A 86 4.01 1.12 13.92
CA TYR A 86 2.67 0.58 14.14
C TYR A 86 2.66 -0.44 15.29
N GLY A 87 3.64 -1.33 15.32
CA GLY A 87 3.76 -2.31 16.40
C GLY A 87 3.92 -1.67 17.77
N GLU A 88 4.59 -0.53 17.86
CA GLU A 88 4.84 0.20 19.11
C GLU A 88 3.67 1.10 19.51
N THR A 89 3.06 1.78 18.55
CA THR A 89 2.12 2.89 18.83
C THR A 89 0.70 2.68 18.31
N GLY A 90 0.49 1.78 17.36
CA GLY A 90 -0.77 1.65 16.64
C GLY A 90 -0.99 2.72 15.58
N GLY A 91 0.01 3.54 15.32
CA GLY A 91 -0.02 4.60 14.32
C GLY A 91 1.00 4.42 13.22
N GLY A 92 1.21 5.43 12.41
CA GLY A 92 2.19 5.44 11.33
C GLY A 92 1.72 6.30 10.17
N LYS A 93 2.46 6.25 9.09
CA LYS A 93 2.16 6.99 7.86
C LYS A 93 1.78 6.02 6.75
N LYS A 94 0.77 6.38 5.97
CA LYS A 94 0.37 5.65 4.78
C LYS A 94 -0.01 6.61 3.67
N ARG A 95 -0.06 6.11 2.46
CA ARG A 95 -0.60 6.82 1.30
C ARG A 95 -1.32 5.82 0.42
N TYR A 96 -1.95 6.29 -0.65
CA TYR A 96 -2.63 5.46 -1.63
C TYR A 96 -2.00 5.65 -3.01
N TYR A 97 -1.95 4.56 -3.77
CA TYR A 97 -1.64 4.60 -5.19
C TYR A 97 -2.96 4.58 -5.96
N LEU A 98 -3.16 5.54 -6.83
CA LEU A 98 -4.42 5.69 -7.56
C LEU A 98 -4.38 4.85 -8.84
N HIS A 99 -5.11 3.73 -8.85
CA HIS A 99 -5.11 2.79 -9.98
C HIS A 99 -6.03 3.21 -11.11
N SER A 100 -7.13 3.92 -10.79
CA SER A 100 -8.19 4.25 -11.73
C SER A 100 -8.69 5.67 -11.55
N LEU A 101 -9.45 6.15 -12.53
CA LEU A 101 -10.10 7.45 -12.45
C LEU A 101 -11.10 7.51 -11.29
N GLU A 102 -11.81 6.42 -11.04
CA GLU A 102 -12.76 6.32 -9.94
C GLU A 102 -12.08 6.50 -8.59
N GLU A 103 -10.95 5.82 -8.37
CA GLU A 103 -10.15 5.98 -7.15
C GLU A 103 -9.62 7.41 -7.03
N ALA A 104 -9.16 7.99 -8.13
CA ALA A 104 -8.66 9.36 -8.13
C ALA A 104 -9.75 10.36 -7.75
N GLU A 105 -10.95 10.22 -8.29
CA GLU A 105 -12.08 11.08 -7.96
C GLU A 105 -12.47 10.98 -6.50
N GLU A 106 -12.54 9.77 -5.96
CA GLU A 106 -12.87 9.52 -4.56
C GLU A 106 -11.87 10.20 -3.63
N HIS A 107 -10.57 9.99 -3.84
CA HIS A 107 -9.54 10.57 -3.00
C HIS A 107 -9.41 12.08 -3.18
N ASN A 108 -9.60 12.59 -4.41
CA ASN A 108 -9.59 14.02 -4.67
C ASN A 108 -10.71 14.74 -3.92
N THR A 109 -11.90 14.16 -3.88
CA THR A 109 -13.02 14.70 -3.12
C THR A 109 -12.71 14.73 -1.63
N ARG A 110 -12.13 13.66 -1.11
CA ARG A 110 -11.75 13.53 0.31
C ARG A 110 -10.65 14.52 0.70
N LEU A 111 -9.65 14.70 -0.16
CA LEU A 111 -8.43 15.47 0.14
C LEU A 111 -8.44 16.90 -0.39
N GLY A 112 -9.39 17.25 -1.25
CA GLY A 112 -9.39 18.55 -1.93
C GLY A 112 -8.26 18.72 -2.93
N THR A 113 -7.88 17.63 -3.61
CA THR A 113 -6.77 17.59 -4.56
C THR A 113 -7.24 17.37 -6.00
N SER A 114 -6.31 17.42 -6.94
CA SER A 114 -6.56 17.19 -8.37
C SER A 114 -5.61 16.14 -8.94
N LEU A 115 -5.46 15.04 -8.23
CA LEU A 115 -4.57 13.94 -8.62
C LEU A 115 -5.15 13.12 -9.76
N GLU A 116 -4.29 12.48 -10.52
CA GLU A 116 -4.64 11.62 -11.66
C GLU A 116 -4.31 10.16 -11.39
N PRO A 117 -4.92 9.20 -12.12
CA PRO A 117 -4.54 7.80 -12.02
C PRO A 117 -3.03 7.61 -12.26
N GLY A 118 -2.44 6.71 -11.50
CA GLY A 118 -1.00 6.46 -11.55
C GLY A 118 -0.16 7.34 -10.65
N GLN A 119 -0.79 8.21 -9.89
CA GLN A 119 -0.14 9.06 -8.89
C GLN A 119 -0.40 8.58 -7.48
N PHE A 120 0.40 9.06 -6.53
CA PHE A 120 0.22 8.79 -5.10
C PHE A 120 -0.54 9.95 -4.44
N THR A 121 -1.34 9.61 -3.44
CA THR A 121 -1.84 10.63 -2.50
C THR A 121 -0.71 11.10 -1.58
N PRO A 122 -0.85 12.26 -0.94
CA PRO A 122 0.08 12.67 0.12
C PRO A 122 0.11 11.66 1.26
N TRP A 123 1.21 11.61 1.99
CA TRP A 123 1.32 10.79 3.19
C TRP A 123 0.32 11.25 4.24
N GLU A 124 -0.36 10.30 4.86
CA GLU A 124 -1.40 10.54 5.87
C GLU A 124 -1.10 9.75 7.14
N ASP A 125 -1.56 10.26 8.27
CA ASP A 125 -1.46 9.51 9.52
C ASP A 125 -2.49 8.39 9.58
N ILE A 126 -2.08 7.22 10.07
CA ILE A 126 -3.00 6.16 10.45
C ILE A 126 -3.61 6.57 11.79
N PRO A 127 -4.94 6.65 11.90
CA PRO A 127 -5.57 7.02 13.17
C PRO A 127 -5.24 5.98 14.25
N ALA A 128 -4.80 6.45 15.41
CA ALA A 128 -4.58 5.58 16.56
C ALA A 128 -5.94 5.14 17.12
N VAL A 129 -6.26 3.86 16.98
CA VAL A 129 -7.49 3.27 17.51
C VAL A 129 -7.11 2.09 18.40
N SER A 130 -7.87 1.87 19.49
CA SER A 130 -7.55 0.88 20.53
C SER A 130 -7.45 -0.56 20.02
N TYR A 131 -8.11 -0.91 18.92
CA TYR A 131 -8.13 -2.25 18.34
C TYR A 131 -7.93 -2.16 16.82
N THR A 132 -6.72 -1.81 16.38
CA THR A 132 -6.42 -1.76 14.96
C THR A 132 -5.52 -2.91 14.55
N HIS A 133 -5.81 -3.49 13.40
CA HIS A 133 -4.94 -4.45 12.73
C HIS A 133 -4.48 -3.83 11.43
N LEU A 134 -3.19 -3.93 11.14
CA LEU A 134 -2.66 -3.51 9.86
C LEU A 134 -2.77 -4.67 8.88
N THR A 135 -3.50 -4.47 7.79
CA THR A 135 -3.56 -5.43 6.70
C THR A 135 -2.80 -4.88 5.50
N LEU A 136 -2.00 -5.73 4.87
CA LEU A 136 -1.24 -5.39 3.68
C LEU A 136 -1.65 -6.32 2.54
N PRO A 137 -2.71 -5.97 1.78
CA PRO A 137 -2.94 -6.67 0.54
C PRO A 137 -1.86 -6.24 -0.45
N THR A 138 -0.98 -7.18 -0.81
CA THR A 138 0.02 -6.97 -1.84
C THR A 138 -0.28 -7.89 -3.00
N SER A 139 -0.33 -7.35 -4.20
CA SER A 139 -0.34 -8.16 -5.41
C SER A 139 1.03 -8.06 -6.06
N VAL A 140 1.60 -9.21 -6.36
CA VAL A 140 2.88 -9.30 -7.06
C VAL A 140 2.56 -9.31 -8.55
N PRO A 141 2.97 -8.30 -9.32
CA PRO A 141 2.77 -8.31 -10.77
C PRO A 141 3.56 -9.46 -11.38
N VAL A 142 2.92 -10.15 -12.27
CA VAL A 142 3.54 -11.29 -12.97
C VAL A 142 4.13 -10.82 -14.28
#